data_e5b352566286adf07667f28d92683e9a
#
_entry.id   e5b352566286adf07667f28d92683e9a
#
_cell.length_a   1.000
_cell.length_b   1.000
_cell.length_c   1.000
_cell.angle_alpha   90.00
_cell.angle_beta   90.00
_cell.angle_gamma   90.00
#
_symmetry.space_group_name_H-M   'P 1'
#
loop_
_entity.id
_entity.type
_entity.pdbx_description
1 polymer ?
#
loop_
_entity_poly.entity_id
_entity_poly.type
_entity_poly.pdbx_seq_one_letter_code
_entity_poly.pdbx_strand_id
1 'polypeptide(L)'
;ALGPVVGGALLGHFWVGSVFLINVPIVVGALVLTVALAPPNLPNPDKRWDLVSSLYALVALSGLTMAIKQAANPQSGAWLFGGAAAAVLGGWLFVRRQHRLEDPLLTFEIFRSRMFTGGVLAAVGGMFVLAGAELMTTQKLQLIDELTPLAAGATVAVMAAAAIPASALGGAYLHAVGFLPLIAGGFAGAAVGAGVLVAGGTW
;
A
#
# COMPACT_ATOMS: atom_id res chain seq x y z
N ALA A 1 8.01 8.04 5.74
CA ALA A 1 9.38 8.04 6.27
C ALA A 1 9.45 8.19 7.79
N LEU A 2 8.57 8.99 8.42
CA LEU A 2 8.57 9.21 9.87
C LEU A 2 7.79 8.15 10.66
N GLY A 3 6.91 7.39 10.01
CA GLY A 3 6.03 6.41 10.66
C GLY A 3 6.74 5.43 11.59
N PRO A 4 7.76 4.69 11.12
CA PRO A 4 8.47 3.71 11.95
C PRO A 4 9.15 4.33 13.19
N VAL A 5 9.72 5.53 13.06
CA VAL A 5 10.38 6.22 14.18
C VAL A 5 9.35 6.69 15.21
N VAL A 6 8.29 7.35 14.75
CA VAL A 6 7.21 7.84 15.62
C VAL A 6 6.50 6.67 16.28
N GLY A 7 6.18 5.62 15.50
CA GLY A 7 5.59 4.40 16.05
C GLY A 7 6.48 3.73 17.08
N GLY A 8 7.79 3.59 16.79
CA GLY A 8 8.77 3.03 17.71
C GLY A 8 8.94 3.84 18.99
N ALA A 9 8.96 5.18 18.89
CA ALA A 9 9.02 6.06 20.04
C ALA A 9 7.77 5.97 20.92
N LEU A 10 6.59 5.91 20.30
CA LEU A 10 5.33 5.76 21.03
C LEU A 10 5.23 4.40 21.74
N LEU A 11 5.65 3.32 21.08
CA LEU A 11 5.65 1.99 21.65
C LEU A 11 6.67 1.84 22.80
N GLY A 12 7.77 2.61 22.76
CA GLY A 12 8.78 2.60 23.82
C GLY A 12 8.37 3.34 25.10
N HIS A 13 7.42 4.29 25.02
CA HIS A 13 7.05 5.16 26.15
C HIS A 13 5.57 5.08 26.53
N PHE A 14 4.71 4.60 25.65
CA PHE A 14 3.28 4.55 25.84
C PHE A 14 2.73 3.16 25.49
N TRP A 15 1.44 2.95 25.74
CA TRP A 15 0.74 1.71 25.40
C TRP A 15 0.45 1.61 23.87
N VAL A 16 0.24 0.40 23.38
CA VAL A 16 0.07 0.10 21.95
C VAL A 16 -0.99 0.95 21.25
N GLY A 17 -2.07 1.32 21.93
CA GLY A 17 -3.11 2.18 21.40
C GLY A 17 -2.66 3.60 21.06
N SER A 18 -1.57 4.10 21.64
CA SER A 18 -1.05 5.44 21.37
C SER A 18 -0.62 5.62 19.89
N VAL A 19 -0.16 4.54 19.25
CA VAL A 19 0.20 4.52 17.82
C VAL A 19 -1.02 4.79 16.92
N PHE A 20 -2.20 4.37 17.38
CA PHE A 20 -3.45 4.66 16.65
C PHE A 20 -3.98 6.06 17.01
N LEU A 21 -3.87 6.46 18.27
CA LEU A 21 -4.37 7.76 18.73
C LEU A 21 -3.64 8.95 18.08
N ILE A 22 -2.36 8.81 17.73
CA ILE A 22 -1.62 9.89 17.05
C ILE A 22 -2.22 10.24 15.68
N ASN A 23 -2.93 9.30 15.04
CA ASN A 23 -3.60 9.57 13.79
C ASN A 23 -4.80 10.52 13.95
N VAL A 24 -5.42 10.55 15.13
CA VAL A 24 -6.60 11.40 15.37
C VAL A 24 -6.28 12.89 15.18
N PRO A 25 -5.28 13.48 15.86
CA PRO A 25 -4.95 14.89 15.63
C PRO A 25 -4.47 15.16 14.21
N ILE A 26 -3.76 14.22 13.57
CA ILE A 26 -3.33 14.37 12.17
C ILE A 26 -4.53 14.41 11.24
N VAL A 27 -5.49 13.49 11.40
CA VAL A 27 -6.73 13.46 10.59
C VAL A 27 -7.59 14.69 10.82
N VAL A 28 -7.74 15.13 12.08
CA VAL A 28 -8.47 16.37 12.41
C VAL A 28 -7.79 17.58 11.78
N GLY A 29 -6.46 17.69 11.88
CA GLY A 29 -5.71 18.76 11.25
C GLY A 29 -5.85 18.75 9.72
N ALA A 30 -5.74 17.58 9.10
CA ALA A 30 -5.95 17.43 7.66
C ALA A 30 -7.37 17.81 7.24
N LEU A 31 -8.38 17.42 8.02
CA LEU A 31 -9.78 17.77 7.77
C LEU A 31 -9.99 19.29 7.85
N VAL A 32 -9.47 19.92 8.90
CA VAL A 32 -9.54 21.39 9.08
C VAL A 32 -8.86 22.12 7.90
N LEU A 33 -7.66 21.68 7.52
CA LEU A 33 -6.94 22.25 6.38
C LEU A 33 -7.70 22.04 5.07
N THR A 34 -8.29 20.87 4.88
CA THR A 34 -9.11 20.58 3.69
C THR A 34 -10.32 21.52 3.63
N VAL A 35 -11.05 21.67 4.73
CA VAL A 35 -12.22 22.56 4.78
C VAL A 35 -11.83 24.03 4.58
N ALA A 36 -10.67 24.46 5.11
CA ALA A 36 -10.22 25.84 5.04
C ALA A 36 -9.59 26.21 3.69
N LEU A 37 -8.88 25.28 3.05
CA LEU A 37 -8.07 25.55 1.85
C LEU A 37 -8.64 24.95 0.56
N ALA A 38 -9.56 23.98 0.66
CA ALA A 38 -10.13 23.39 -0.54
C ALA A 38 -10.99 24.41 -1.28
N PRO A 39 -10.88 24.47 -2.62
CA PRO A 39 -11.77 25.30 -3.41
C PRO A 39 -13.22 24.83 -3.22
N PRO A 40 -14.21 25.72 -3.43
CA PRO A 40 -15.61 25.37 -3.27
C PRO A 40 -15.93 24.15 -4.12
N ASN A 41 -16.63 23.20 -3.52
CA ASN A 41 -17.05 22.00 -4.24
C ASN A 41 -18.02 22.41 -5.36
N LEU A 42 -17.68 22.08 -6.59
CA LEU A 42 -18.56 22.21 -7.74
C LEU A 42 -19.29 20.88 -7.92
N PRO A 43 -20.46 20.70 -7.28
CA PRO A 43 -21.19 19.46 -7.40
C PRO A 43 -21.60 19.26 -8.87
N ASN A 44 -21.24 18.14 -9.44
CA ASN A 44 -21.81 17.73 -10.71
C ASN A 44 -23.14 17.01 -10.44
N PRO A 45 -24.29 17.66 -10.72
CA PRO A 45 -25.60 17.10 -10.37
C PRO A 45 -25.92 15.82 -11.13
N ASP A 46 -25.21 15.56 -12.24
CA ASP A 46 -25.42 14.39 -13.09
C ASP A 46 -24.67 13.16 -12.55
N LYS A 47 -23.69 13.35 -11.65
CA LYS A 47 -22.92 12.25 -11.04
C LYS A 47 -23.45 11.87 -9.67
N ARG A 48 -24.16 10.75 -9.61
CA ARG A 48 -24.58 10.15 -8.37
C ARG A 48 -23.51 9.22 -7.81
N TRP A 49 -23.22 9.33 -6.52
CA TRP A 49 -22.30 8.41 -5.87
C TRP A 49 -22.91 7.00 -5.80
N ASP A 50 -22.25 6.04 -6.42
CA ASP A 50 -22.71 4.65 -6.44
C ASP A 50 -22.22 3.90 -5.18
N LEU A 51 -22.99 4.02 -4.11
CA LEU A 51 -22.76 3.32 -2.84
C LEU A 51 -22.78 1.80 -3.00
N VAL A 52 -23.59 1.27 -3.94
CA VAL A 52 -23.72 -0.18 -4.15
C VAL A 52 -22.42 -0.74 -4.74
N SER A 53 -21.84 -0.09 -5.74
CA SER A 53 -20.53 -0.49 -6.27
C SER A 53 -19.43 -0.37 -5.23
N SER A 54 -19.46 0.69 -4.41
CA SER A 54 -18.52 0.86 -3.30
C SER A 54 -18.62 -0.27 -2.29
N LEU A 55 -19.84 -0.72 -1.97
CA LEU A 55 -20.06 -1.86 -1.08
C LEU A 55 -19.53 -3.17 -1.68
N TYR A 56 -19.78 -3.43 -2.96
CA TYR A 56 -19.24 -4.62 -3.63
C TYR A 56 -17.71 -4.61 -3.66
N ALA A 57 -17.09 -3.47 -3.91
CA ALA A 57 -15.64 -3.32 -3.85
C ALA A 57 -15.10 -3.56 -2.42
N LEU A 58 -15.79 -3.02 -1.40
CA LEU A 58 -15.43 -3.24 -0.01
C LEU A 58 -15.50 -4.73 0.36
N VAL A 59 -16.58 -5.42 0.00
CA VAL A 59 -16.74 -6.86 0.25
C VAL A 59 -15.64 -7.67 -0.48
N ALA A 60 -15.36 -7.31 -1.74
CA ALA A 60 -14.34 -7.98 -2.53
C ALA A 60 -12.94 -7.83 -1.90
N LEU A 61 -12.54 -6.62 -1.56
CA LEU A 61 -11.21 -6.34 -1.00
C LEU A 61 -11.05 -6.90 0.42
N SER A 62 -12.10 -6.79 1.26
CA SER A 62 -12.09 -7.38 2.60
C SER A 62 -12.04 -8.89 2.55
N GLY A 63 -12.80 -9.50 1.65
CA GLY A 63 -12.78 -10.94 1.42
C GLY A 63 -11.41 -11.42 0.93
N LEU A 64 -10.80 -10.70 -0.02
CA LEU A 64 -9.46 -11.02 -0.52
C LEU A 64 -8.41 -10.94 0.59
N THR A 65 -8.42 -9.85 1.35
CA THR A 65 -7.49 -9.66 2.49
C THR A 65 -7.65 -10.78 3.51
N MET A 66 -8.90 -11.14 3.82
CA MET A 66 -9.22 -12.23 4.73
C MET A 66 -8.72 -13.57 4.20
N ALA A 67 -8.96 -13.88 2.93
CA ALA A 67 -8.49 -15.10 2.29
C ALA A 67 -6.96 -15.20 2.32
N ILE A 68 -6.23 -14.16 1.96
CA ILE A 68 -4.76 -14.13 2.00
C ILE A 68 -4.26 -14.35 3.43
N LYS A 69 -4.84 -13.65 4.41
CA LYS A 69 -4.44 -13.77 5.81
C LYS A 69 -4.67 -15.18 6.37
N GLN A 70 -5.79 -15.78 6.00
CA GLN A 70 -6.15 -17.12 6.49
C GLN A 70 -5.43 -18.24 5.72
N ALA A 71 -4.95 -18.00 4.51
CA ALA A 71 -4.15 -18.97 3.76
C ALA A 71 -2.85 -19.34 4.49
N ALA A 72 -2.31 -18.43 5.31
CA ALA A 72 -1.15 -18.69 6.17
C ALA A 72 -1.46 -19.47 7.45
N ASN A 73 -2.76 -19.72 7.77
CA ASN A 73 -3.17 -20.39 9.00
C ASN A 73 -3.86 -21.73 8.69
N PRO A 74 -3.20 -22.88 8.99
CA PRO A 74 -3.73 -24.20 8.63
C PRO A 74 -5.07 -24.57 9.26
N GLN A 75 -5.46 -23.90 10.36
CA GLN A 75 -6.66 -24.25 11.13
C GLN A 75 -7.94 -23.51 10.71
N SER A 76 -7.86 -22.62 9.73
CA SER A 76 -8.94 -21.68 9.43
C SER A 76 -9.64 -21.89 8.08
N GLY A 77 -9.80 -23.16 7.66
CA GLY A 77 -10.39 -23.50 6.36
C GLY A 77 -11.72 -22.80 6.06
N ALA A 78 -12.65 -22.76 7.02
CA ALA A 78 -13.95 -22.10 6.83
C ALA A 78 -13.83 -20.60 6.54
N TRP A 79 -12.94 -19.90 7.24
CA TRP A 79 -12.69 -18.47 7.04
C TRP A 79 -11.94 -18.19 5.74
N LEU A 80 -11.04 -19.08 5.34
CA LEU A 80 -10.36 -19.00 4.05
C LEU A 80 -11.38 -19.09 2.89
N PHE A 81 -12.22 -20.11 2.91
CA PHE A 81 -13.24 -20.29 1.87
C PHE A 81 -14.29 -19.17 1.90
N GLY A 82 -14.72 -18.72 3.08
CA GLY A 82 -15.62 -17.58 3.24
C GLY A 82 -15.03 -16.29 2.67
N GLY A 83 -13.77 -15.99 2.97
CA GLY A 83 -13.04 -14.86 2.43
C GLY A 83 -12.88 -14.94 0.90
N ALA A 84 -12.48 -16.09 0.39
CA ALA A 84 -12.34 -16.32 -1.04
C ALA A 84 -13.68 -16.18 -1.79
N ALA A 85 -14.74 -16.75 -1.24
CA ALA A 85 -16.10 -16.60 -1.80
C ALA A 85 -16.54 -15.12 -1.81
N ALA A 86 -16.33 -14.40 -0.72
CA ALA A 86 -16.66 -12.96 -0.64
C ALA A 86 -15.84 -12.15 -1.65
N ALA A 87 -14.55 -12.45 -1.82
CA ALA A 87 -13.69 -11.81 -2.80
C ALA A 87 -14.19 -12.03 -4.24
N VAL A 88 -14.46 -13.28 -4.60
CA VAL A 88 -14.91 -13.65 -5.94
C VAL A 88 -16.31 -13.10 -6.24
N LEU A 89 -17.26 -13.30 -5.34
CA LEU A 89 -18.65 -12.84 -5.53
C LEU A 89 -18.72 -11.30 -5.52
N GLY A 90 -18.07 -10.65 -4.56
CA GLY A 90 -18.02 -9.18 -4.49
C GLY A 90 -17.36 -8.58 -5.72
N GLY A 91 -16.22 -9.14 -6.16
CA GLY A 91 -15.51 -8.71 -7.36
C GLY A 91 -16.33 -8.93 -8.63
N TRP A 92 -16.98 -10.08 -8.78
CA TRP A 92 -17.86 -10.36 -9.91
C TRP A 92 -19.07 -9.42 -9.97
N LEU A 93 -19.73 -9.19 -8.83
CA LEU A 93 -20.86 -8.26 -8.74
C LEU A 93 -20.43 -6.83 -9.05
N PHE A 94 -19.25 -6.41 -8.56
CA PHE A 94 -18.66 -5.12 -8.86
C PHE A 94 -18.45 -4.96 -10.37
N VAL A 95 -17.70 -5.86 -10.99
CA VAL A 95 -17.38 -5.82 -12.43
C VAL A 95 -18.67 -5.84 -13.28
N ARG A 96 -19.61 -6.76 -12.94
CA ARG A 96 -20.89 -6.83 -13.65
C ARG A 96 -21.68 -5.53 -13.56
N ARG A 97 -21.67 -4.86 -12.40
CA ARG A 97 -22.36 -3.60 -12.20
C ARG A 97 -21.67 -2.47 -12.96
N GLN A 98 -20.33 -2.38 -12.94
CA GLN A 98 -19.60 -1.35 -13.66
C GLN A 98 -19.89 -1.38 -15.17
N HIS A 99 -20.07 -2.55 -15.77
CA HIS A 99 -20.44 -2.68 -17.18
C HIS A 99 -21.88 -2.24 -17.52
N ARG A 100 -22.73 -2.04 -16.51
CA ARG A 100 -24.13 -1.65 -16.70
C ARG A 100 -24.41 -0.18 -16.39
N LEU A 101 -23.48 0.49 -15.78
CA LEU A 101 -23.62 1.90 -15.40
C LEU A 101 -23.20 2.80 -16.55
N GLU A 102 -23.93 3.88 -16.76
CA GLU A 102 -23.58 4.94 -17.71
C GLU A 102 -22.33 5.70 -17.22
N ASP A 103 -22.21 5.92 -15.90
CA ASP A 103 -21.05 6.53 -15.24
C ASP A 103 -20.39 5.54 -14.26
N PRO A 104 -19.55 4.61 -14.73
CA PRO A 104 -18.90 3.65 -13.88
C PRO A 104 -17.81 4.29 -13.02
N LEU A 105 -17.62 3.78 -11.78
CA LEU A 105 -16.51 4.19 -10.90
C LEU A 105 -15.16 3.82 -11.50
N LEU A 106 -15.10 2.74 -12.25
CA LEU A 106 -13.90 2.25 -12.92
C LEU A 106 -14.21 1.89 -14.38
N THR A 107 -13.54 2.56 -15.29
CA THR A 107 -13.62 2.27 -16.72
C THR A 107 -12.56 1.23 -17.09
N PHE A 108 -12.95 -0.01 -17.33
CA PHE A 108 -12.00 -1.09 -17.64
C PHE A 108 -11.27 -0.92 -18.97
N GLU A 109 -11.75 -0.04 -19.85
CA GLU A 109 -11.09 0.26 -21.13
C GLU A 109 -9.68 0.79 -20.98
N ILE A 110 -9.37 1.48 -19.86
CA ILE A 110 -8.01 1.97 -19.60
C ILE A 110 -6.98 0.85 -19.52
N PHE A 111 -7.41 -0.35 -19.09
CA PHE A 111 -6.54 -1.54 -19.01
C PHE A 111 -6.23 -2.16 -20.39
N ARG A 112 -6.89 -1.73 -21.46
CA ARG A 112 -6.51 -2.11 -22.83
C ARG A 112 -5.20 -1.44 -23.27
N SER A 113 -4.84 -0.32 -22.65
CA SER A 113 -3.54 0.32 -22.85
C SER A 113 -2.44 -0.51 -22.19
N ARG A 114 -1.52 -1.03 -23.00
CA ARG A 114 -0.35 -1.77 -22.50
C ARG A 114 0.51 -0.93 -21.56
N MET A 115 0.61 0.36 -21.83
CA MET A 115 1.39 1.29 -21.03
C MET A 115 0.74 1.48 -19.64
N PHE A 116 -0.58 1.65 -19.59
CA PHE A 116 -1.32 1.78 -18.34
C PHE A 116 -1.24 0.48 -17.50
N THR A 117 -1.54 -0.65 -18.11
CA THR A 117 -1.48 -1.96 -17.43
C THR A 117 -0.07 -2.29 -16.94
N GLY A 118 0.95 -2.02 -17.76
CA GLY A 118 2.35 -2.18 -17.35
C GLY A 118 2.72 -1.28 -16.18
N GLY A 119 2.26 -0.03 -16.17
CA GLY A 119 2.46 0.91 -15.06
C GLY A 119 1.79 0.44 -13.76
N VAL A 120 0.56 -0.04 -13.85
CA VAL A 120 -0.16 -0.60 -12.69
C VAL A 120 0.55 -1.83 -12.15
N LEU A 121 0.95 -2.77 -13.00
CA LEU A 121 1.68 -3.97 -12.58
C LEU A 121 3.03 -3.63 -11.95
N ALA A 122 3.75 -2.66 -12.51
CA ALA A 122 5.01 -2.17 -11.94
C ALA A 122 4.79 -1.52 -10.57
N ALA A 123 3.74 -0.72 -10.41
CA ALA A 123 3.40 -0.10 -9.13
C ALA A 123 3.04 -1.15 -8.06
N VAL A 124 2.22 -2.14 -8.42
CA VAL A 124 1.87 -3.26 -7.52
C VAL A 124 3.11 -4.06 -7.14
N GLY A 125 3.96 -4.40 -8.11
CA GLY A 125 5.22 -5.11 -7.87
C GLY A 125 6.18 -4.31 -6.98
N GLY A 126 6.33 -3.03 -7.23
CA GLY A 126 7.15 -2.13 -6.42
C GLY A 126 6.67 -2.02 -4.97
N MET A 127 5.35 -1.87 -4.78
CA MET A 127 4.76 -1.86 -3.44
C MET A 127 4.92 -3.19 -2.71
N PHE A 128 4.79 -4.32 -3.42
CA PHE A 128 4.99 -5.65 -2.86
C PHE A 128 6.44 -5.84 -2.37
N VAL A 129 7.42 -5.44 -3.19
CA VAL A 129 8.84 -5.53 -2.83
C VAL A 129 9.16 -4.62 -1.63
N LEU A 130 8.66 -3.38 -1.64
CA LEU A 130 8.89 -2.42 -0.58
C LEU A 130 8.28 -2.90 0.75
N ALA A 131 7.00 -3.27 0.74
CA ALA A 131 6.30 -3.73 1.93
C ALA A 131 6.89 -5.05 2.46
N GLY A 132 7.26 -5.97 1.57
CA GLY A 132 7.92 -7.21 1.93
C GLY A 132 9.28 -6.99 2.60
N ALA A 133 10.12 -6.15 2.01
CA ALA A 133 11.42 -5.80 2.57
C ALA A 133 11.30 -5.11 3.94
N GLU A 134 10.38 -4.17 4.07
CA GLU A 134 10.13 -3.46 5.34
C GLU A 134 9.64 -4.43 6.42
N LEU A 135 8.68 -5.30 6.11
CA LEU A 135 8.14 -6.27 7.05
C LEU A 135 9.21 -7.27 7.51
N MET A 136 9.94 -7.87 6.56
CA MET A 136 11.01 -8.83 6.86
C MET A 136 12.11 -8.21 7.72
N THR A 137 12.57 -7.02 7.34
CA THR A 137 13.59 -6.29 8.08
C THR A 137 13.13 -5.97 9.50
N THR A 138 11.91 -5.46 9.65
CA THR A 138 11.35 -5.13 10.97
C THR A 138 11.22 -6.36 11.85
N GLN A 139 10.72 -7.47 11.30
CA GLN A 139 10.60 -8.73 12.06
C GLN A 139 11.96 -9.28 12.47
N LYS A 140 12.96 -9.26 11.58
CA LYS A 140 14.30 -9.70 11.93
C LYS A 140 14.87 -8.87 13.07
N LEU A 141 14.85 -7.55 12.95
CA LEU A 141 15.39 -6.63 13.96
C LEU A 141 14.71 -6.78 15.33
N GLN A 142 13.42 -7.07 15.36
CA GLN A 142 12.68 -7.19 16.62
C GLN A 142 12.67 -8.60 17.21
N LEU A 143 12.59 -9.63 16.37
CA LEU A 143 12.42 -11.03 16.82
C LEU A 143 13.73 -11.81 16.90
N ILE A 144 14.72 -11.47 16.07
CA ILE A 144 16.00 -12.18 16.02
C ILE A 144 17.08 -11.35 16.73
N ASP A 145 17.19 -10.07 16.36
CA ASP A 145 18.22 -9.18 16.92
C ASP A 145 17.76 -8.51 18.24
N GLU A 146 16.53 -8.82 18.69
CA GLU A 146 15.90 -8.35 19.95
C GLU A 146 15.98 -6.83 20.16
N LEU A 147 16.04 -6.05 19.07
CA LEU A 147 16.11 -4.61 19.17
C LEU A 147 14.79 -4.02 19.72
N THR A 148 14.93 -2.94 20.45
CA THR A 148 13.76 -2.17 20.91
C THR A 148 12.98 -1.65 19.71
N PRO A 149 11.64 -1.44 19.83
CA PRO A 149 10.83 -0.90 18.74
C PRO A 149 11.36 0.43 18.19
N LEU A 150 11.95 1.25 19.04
CA LEU A 150 12.56 2.53 18.62
C LEU A 150 13.82 2.30 17.78
N ALA A 151 14.71 1.39 18.19
CA ALA A 151 15.94 1.08 17.45
C ALA A 151 15.62 0.44 16.09
N ALA A 152 14.68 -0.52 16.06
CA ALA A 152 14.20 -1.11 14.83
C ALA A 152 13.55 -0.06 13.91
N GLY A 153 12.72 0.81 14.45
CA GLY A 153 12.10 1.92 13.72
C GLY A 153 13.12 2.92 13.16
N ALA A 154 14.17 3.24 13.91
CA ALA A 154 15.25 4.11 13.45
C ALA A 154 16.04 3.48 12.28
N THR A 155 16.31 2.16 12.34
CA THR A 155 16.96 1.44 11.26
C THR A 155 16.12 1.45 9.98
N VAL A 156 14.82 1.18 10.10
CA VAL A 156 13.88 1.24 8.96
C VAL A 156 13.76 2.66 8.39
N ALA A 157 13.88 3.68 9.24
CA ALA A 157 13.84 5.08 8.80
C ALA A 157 15.03 5.43 7.87
N VAL A 158 16.18 4.78 8.01
CA VAL A 158 17.30 4.94 7.07
C VAL A 158 16.90 4.50 5.66
N MET A 159 16.17 3.38 5.54
CA MET A 159 15.64 2.92 4.23
C MET A 159 14.70 3.97 3.62
N ALA A 160 13.81 4.53 4.44
CA ALA A 160 12.89 5.58 4.01
C ALA A 160 13.62 6.88 3.65
N ALA A 161 14.67 7.25 4.39
CA ALA A 161 15.50 8.40 4.06
C ALA A 161 16.26 8.23 2.73
N ALA A 162 16.73 7.03 2.43
CA ALA A 162 17.35 6.72 1.14
C ALA A 162 16.36 6.77 -0.04
N ALA A 163 15.09 6.46 0.21
CA ALA A 163 14.05 6.52 -0.81
C ALA A 163 13.72 7.96 -1.28
N ILE A 164 13.94 8.98 -0.43
CA ILE A 164 13.66 10.39 -0.77
C ILE A 164 14.51 10.86 -1.95
N PRO A 165 15.85 10.81 -1.89
CA PRO A 165 16.68 11.23 -3.03
C PRO A 165 16.50 10.33 -4.24
N ALA A 166 16.29 9.01 -4.05
CA ALA A 166 16.02 8.11 -5.16
C ALA A 166 14.73 8.49 -5.90
N SER A 167 13.67 8.83 -5.17
CA SER A 167 12.40 9.29 -5.76
C SER A 167 12.57 10.65 -6.47
N ALA A 168 13.29 11.59 -5.88
CA ALA A 168 13.56 12.90 -6.48
C ALA A 168 14.36 12.77 -7.78
N LEU A 169 15.40 11.93 -7.78
CA LEU A 169 16.20 11.63 -8.97
C LEU A 169 15.36 10.92 -10.04
N GLY A 170 14.55 9.93 -9.64
CA GLY A 170 13.62 9.25 -10.54
C GLY A 170 12.68 10.23 -11.24
N GLY A 171 12.09 11.16 -10.49
CA GLY A 171 11.24 12.21 -11.05
C GLY A 171 11.98 13.15 -12.00
N ALA A 172 13.19 13.56 -11.63
CA ALA A 172 14.01 14.46 -12.45
C ALA A 172 14.43 13.82 -13.79
N TYR A 173 14.81 12.55 -13.76
CA TYR A 173 15.26 11.84 -14.96
C TYR A 173 14.13 11.23 -15.79
N LEU A 174 12.89 11.25 -15.30
CA LEU A 174 11.74 10.67 -16.00
C LEU A 174 11.56 11.20 -17.41
N HIS A 175 11.72 12.51 -17.61
CA HIS A 175 11.58 13.15 -18.91
C HIS A 175 12.75 12.87 -19.85
N ALA A 176 13.95 12.60 -19.31
CA ALA A 176 15.14 12.35 -20.11
C ALA A 176 15.28 10.88 -20.54
N VAL A 177 14.92 9.95 -19.65
CA VAL A 177 15.18 8.52 -19.82
C VAL A 177 13.89 7.74 -20.16
N GLY A 178 12.74 8.26 -19.78
CA GLY A 178 11.44 7.61 -19.98
C GLY A 178 11.08 6.60 -18.90
N PHE A 179 9.84 6.12 -18.92
CA PHE A 179 9.26 5.25 -17.89
C PHE A 179 9.93 3.86 -17.82
N LEU A 180 10.12 3.21 -18.97
CA LEU A 180 10.54 1.81 -18.99
C LEU A 180 11.95 1.58 -18.43
N PRO A 181 12.98 2.34 -18.83
CA PRO A 181 14.33 2.20 -18.26
C PRO A 181 14.37 2.54 -16.78
N LEU A 182 13.57 3.52 -16.34
CA LEU A 182 13.50 3.92 -14.94
C LEU A 182 12.91 2.82 -14.06
N ILE A 183 11.81 2.20 -14.49
CA ILE A 183 11.18 1.07 -13.79
C ILE A 183 12.12 -0.13 -13.77
N ALA A 184 12.73 -0.46 -14.91
CA ALA A 184 13.68 -1.57 -14.99
C ALA A 184 14.89 -1.35 -14.09
N GLY A 185 15.46 -0.13 -14.08
CA GLY A 185 16.56 0.25 -13.20
C GLY A 185 16.18 0.17 -11.72
N GLY A 186 14.97 0.60 -11.35
CA GLY A 186 14.45 0.49 -10.00
C GLY A 186 14.33 -0.97 -9.52
N PHE A 187 13.76 -1.85 -10.33
CA PHE A 187 13.66 -3.28 -10.01
C PHE A 187 15.03 -3.98 -10.00
N ALA A 188 15.93 -3.62 -10.93
CA ALA A 188 17.31 -4.13 -10.91
C ALA A 188 18.04 -3.70 -9.63
N GLY A 189 17.94 -2.44 -9.24
CA GLY A 189 18.49 -1.94 -7.98
C GLY A 189 17.92 -2.66 -6.75
N ALA A 190 16.61 -2.90 -6.73
CA ALA A 190 15.96 -3.66 -5.66
C ALA A 190 16.46 -5.11 -5.61
N ALA A 191 16.63 -5.76 -6.76
CA ALA A 191 17.17 -7.12 -6.84
C ALA A 191 18.64 -7.19 -6.35
N VAL A 192 19.46 -6.22 -6.72
CA VAL A 192 20.85 -6.10 -6.23
C VAL A 192 20.87 -5.88 -4.72
N GLY A 193 20.03 -4.97 -4.20
CA GLY A 193 19.91 -4.71 -2.77
C GLY A 193 19.48 -5.96 -2.00
N ALA A 194 18.50 -6.71 -2.50
CA ALA A 194 18.08 -7.98 -1.92
C ALA A 194 19.21 -9.02 -1.95
N GLY A 195 19.97 -9.09 -3.06
CA GLY A 195 21.13 -9.98 -3.17
C GLY A 195 22.23 -9.64 -2.16
N VAL A 196 22.51 -8.36 -1.94
CA VAL A 196 23.46 -7.91 -0.91
C VAL A 196 23.00 -8.29 0.49
N LEU A 197 21.71 -8.12 0.79
CA LEU A 197 21.14 -8.53 2.07
C LEU A 197 21.30 -10.04 2.30
N VAL A 198 21.02 -10.86 1.28
CA VAL A 198 21.18 -12.32 1.36
C VAL A 198 22.66 -12.73 1.49
N ALA A 199 23.56 -12.11 0.74
CA ALA A 199 24.98 -12.43 0.76
C ALA A 199 25.72 -11.91 2.01
N GLY A 200 25.32 -10.76 2.55
CA GLY A 200 25.89 -10.13 3.73
C GLY A 200 25.29 -10.56 5.04
N GLY A 201 24.17 -11.26 5.02
CA GLY A 201 23.46 -11.71 6.20
C GLY A 201 23.84 -13.15 6.56
N THR A 202 24.47 -13.33 7.69
CA THR A 202 24.31 -14.58 8.45
C THR A 202 22.88 -14.58 8.98
N TRP A 203 21.97 -15.14 8.19
CA TRP A 203 20.56 -15.37 8.55
C TRP A 203 20.46 -16.58 9.43
#